data_6105d4bd232de9ed1cfa4c5b5bd36a73
#
_entry.id   6105d4bd232de9ed1cfa4c5b5bd36a73
#
_cell.length_a   1.000
_cell.length_b   1.000
_cell.length_c   1.000
_cell.angle_alpha   90.00
_cell.angle_beta   90.00
_cell.angle_gamma   90.00
#
_symmetry.space_group_name_H-M   'P 1'
#
loop_
_entity.id
_entity.type
_entity.pdbx_description
1 polymer ?
#
loop_
_entity_poly.entity_id
_entity_poly.type
_entity_poly.pdbx_seq_one_letter_code
_entity_poly.pdbx_strand_id
1 'polypeptide(L)'
;MPSRQDKSSTTSRSRGRPREFDMDKALGKAVRVFCERGYHATSISDLTSAMELASGSVYKAFKDKRAVFLAAFDHYKAERDTQLHNAIEQGKSGRERLHNALVFFAESSSGAQGQLGCLVISGAADLSTFDAEISQRVTGALTRSETMLKRLIIEGQADSSISSELNSQDV
;
A
#
# COMPACT_ATOMS: atom_id res chain seq x y z
N MET A 1 45.08 50.63 34.49
CA MET A 1 45.12 49.83 33.26
C MET A 1 44.38 48.54 33.53
N PRO A 2 43.09 48.38 33.09
CA PRO A 2 42.37 47.13 33.32
C PRO A 2 42.50 46.22 32.12
N SER A 3 42.76 44.95 32.44
CA SER A 3 42.94 43.82 31.54
C SER A 3 41.65 43.45 30.82
N ARG A 4 41.71 43.34 29.50
CA ARG A 4 40.61 42.80 28.65
C ARG A 4 40.48 41.29 28.86
N GLN A 5 39.33 40.85 29.30
CA GLN A 5 38.92 39.44 29.27
C GLN A 5 38.33 39.13 27.89
N ASP A 6 38.98 38.24 27.20
CA ASP A 6 38.56 37.68 25.94
C ASP A 6 37.51 36.59 26.23
N LYS A 7 36.23 36.83 25.84
CA LYS A 7 35.15 35.85 25.95
C LYS A 7 35.07 35.08 24.63
N SER A 8 35.72 33.93 24.56
CA SER A 8 35.51 32.97 23.49
C SER A 8 34.12 32.38 23.63
N SER A 9 33.18 32.85 22.78
CA SER A 9 31.86 32.23 22.62
C SER A 9 31.98 30.95 21.84
N THR A 10 31.95 29.84 22.54
CA THR A 10 31.81 28.49 21.94
C THR A 10 30.41 28.33 21.40
N THR A 11 30.22 28.53 20.10
CA THR A 11 28.96 28.24 19.39
C THR A 11 28.77 26.74 19.38
N SER A 12 27.94 26.25 20.30
CA SER A 12 27.42 24.87 20.29
C SER A 12 26.63 24.68 18.99
N ARG A 13 27.23 23.95 18.02
CA ARG A 13 26.51 23.43 16.86
C ARG A 13 25.42 22.50 17.38
N SER A 14 24.18 22.95 17.35
CA SER A 14 23.04 22.09 17.59
C SER A 14 23.11 20.93 16.59
N ARG A 15 23.27 19.70 17.10
CA ARG A 15 23.07 18.50 16.30
C ARG A 15 21.65 18.58 15.76
N GLY A 16 21.52 18.79 14.45
CA GLY A 16 20.21 18.80 13.79
C GLY A 16 19.46 17.51 14.17
N ARG A 17 18.21 17.68 14.59
CA ARG A 17 17.26 16.57 14.82
C ARG A 17 17.40 15.63 13.63
N PRO A 18 17.59 14.30 13.82
CA PRO A 18 17.62 13.36 12.73
C PRO A 18 16.38 13.62 11.87
N ARG A 19 16.56 13.82 10.55
CA ARG A 19 15.43 13.91 9.63
C ARG A 19 14.61 12.65 9.83
N GLU A 20 13.48 12.77 10.50
CA GLU A 20 12.43 11.78 10.49
C GLU A 20 12.08 11.60 9.02
N PHE A 21 12.50 10.50 8.41
CA PHE A 21 12.17 10.26 7.01
C PHE A 21 10.66 10.05 6.89
N ASP A 22 10.10 10.55 5.81
CA ASP A 22 8.69 10.39 5.50
C ASP A 22 8.44 8.89 5.19
N MET A 23 7.92 8.17 6.17
CA MET A 23 7.69 6.73 6.12
C MET A 23 6.74 6.39 4.97
N ASP A 24 5.69 7.18 4.75
CA ASP A 24 4.70 6.92 3.71
C ASP A 24 5.33 7.01 2.32
N LYS A 25 6.16 8.02 2.07
CA LYS A 25 6.93 8.11 0.81
C LYS A 25 7.90 6.96 0.63
N ALA A 26 8.58 6.56 1.70
CA ALA A 26 9.51 5.45 1.64
C ALA A 26 8.77 4.13 1.34
N LEU A 27 7.64 3.86 1.99
CA LEU A 27 6.81 2.69 1.73
C LEU A 27 6.22 2.70 0.33
N GLY A 28 5.76 3.84 -0.18
CA GLY A 28 5.29 3.97 -1.56
C GLY A 28 6.37 3.62 -2.60
N LYS A 29 7.64 3.98 -2.34
CA LYS A 29 8.79 3.56 -3.17
C LYS A 29 9.05 2.06 -3.08
N ALA A 30 8.96 1.47 -1.88
CA ALA A 30 9.10 0.03 -1.68
C ALA A 30 7.99 -0.75 -2.41
N VAL A 31 6.74 -0.27 -2.38
CA VAL A 31 5.62 -0.85 -3.15
C VAL A 31 5.97 -0.95 -4.62
N ARG A 32 6.51 0.12 -5.23
CA ARG A 32 6.90 0.09 -6.65
C ARG A 32 7.92 -1.00 -6.95
N VAL A 33 8.97 -1.12 -6.13
CA VAL A 33 10.00 -2.15 -6.32
C VAL A 33 9.39 -3.56 -6.25
N PHE A 34 8.51 -3.81 -5.28
CA PHE A 34 7.84 -5.10 -5.16
C PHE A 34 6.86 -5.38 -6.31
N CYS A 35 6.16 -4.37 -6.82
CA CYS A 35 5.29 -4.52 -7.98
C CYS A 35 6.09 -4.84 -9.26
N GLU A 36 7.24 -4.17 -9.46
CA GLU A 36 8.07 -4.32 -10.66
C GLU A 36 8.84 -5.65 -10.68
N ARG A 37 9.36 -6.10 -9.54
CA ARG A 37 10.29 -7.23 -9.44
C ARG A 37 9.72 -8.46 -8.74
N GLY A 38 8.60 -8.32 -8.06
CA GLY A 38 8.08 -9.34 -7.15
C GLY A 38 8.88 -9.42 -5.84
N TYR A 39 8.34 -10.16 -4.88
CA TYR A 39 8.95 -10.29 -3.56
C TYR A 39 10.32 -10.99 -3.61
N HIS A 40 10.39 -12.13 -4.33
CA HIS A 40 11.59 -12.99 -4.30
C HIS A 40 12.80 -12.32 -4.98
N ALA A 41 12.60 -11.66 -6.11
CA ALA A 41 13.68 -11.01 -6.86
C ALA A 41 14.11 -9.65 -6.26
N THR A 42 13.39 -9.13 -5.27
CA THR A 42 13.74 -7.88 -4.59
C THR A 42 14.74 -8.14 -3.47
N SER A 43 15.86 -7.41 -3.46
CA SER A 43 16.85 -7.42 -2.38
C SER A 43 16.65 -6.24 -1.41
N ILE A 44 17.25 -6.32 -0.22
CA ILE A 44 17.31 -5.17 0.72
C ILE A 44 18.07 -4.00 0.08
N SER A 45 19.08 -4.26 -0.74
CA SER A 45 19.82 -3.21 -1.44
C SER A 45 18.95 -2.44 -2.43
N ASP A 46 18.07 -3.15 -3.18
CA ASP A 46 17.10 -2.51 -4.06
C ASP A 46 16.15 -1.60 -3.30
N LEU A 47 15.65 -2.09 -2.16
CA LEU A 47 14.75 -1.33 -1.29
C LEU A 47 15.42 -0.09 -0.69
N THR A 48 16.64 -0.22 -0.16
CA THR A 48 17.37 0.93 0.40
C THR A 48 17.64 1.99 -0.64
N SER A 49 18.03 1.57 -1.85
CA SER A 49 18.27 2.47 -2.98
C SER A 49 16.98 3.19 -3.41
N ALA A 50 15.88 2.46 -3.58
CA ALA A 50 14.60 3.04 -4.00
C ALA A 50 14.02 3.98 -2.93
N MET A 51 14.05 3.58 -1.67
CA MET A 51 13.58 4.37 -0.52
C MET A 51 14.46 5.59 -0.23
N GLU A 52 15.63 5.69 -0.84
CA GLU A 52 16.64 6.73 -0.59
C GLU A 52 17.07 6.79 0.89
N LEU A 53 17.17 5.63 1.51
CA LEU A 53 17.52 5.47 2.92
C LEU A 53 18.86 4.74 3.07
N ALA A 54 19.64 5.14 4.06
CA ALA A 54 20.80 4.36 4.45
C ALA A 54 20.36 2.98 4.96
N SER A 55 21.11 1.92 4.63
CA SER A 55 20.81 0.55 5.06
C SER A 55 20.58 0.44 6.58
N GLY A 56 21.37 1.14 7.39
CA GLY A 56 21.19 1.19 8.83
C GLY A 56 19.84 1.78 9.28
N SER A 57 19.28 2.74 8.51
CA SER A 57 17.94 3.30 8.78
C SER A 57 16.85 2.30 8.46
N VAL A 58 16.98 1.55 7.35
CA VAL A 58 16.03 0.50 6.98
C VAL A 58 16.05 -0.63 8.01
N TYR A 59 17.24 -1.13 8.42
CA TYR A 59 17.35 -2.16 9.45
C TYR A 59 16.88 -1.70 10.83
N LYS A 60 16.96 -0.40 11.13
CA LYS A 60 16.41 0.16 12.37
C LYS A 60 14.89 0.23 12.36
N ALA A 61 14.29 0.53 11.21
CA ALA A 61 12.82 0.63 11.05
C ALA A 61 12.20 -0.75 10.80
N PHE A 62 12.88 -1.60 10.02
CA PHE A 62 12.40 -2.91 9.59
C PHE A 62 13.48 -3.95 9.84
N LYS A 63 13.14 -5.03 10.48
CA LYS A 63 14.07 -6.10 10.82
C LYS A 63 14.71 -6.76 9.58
N ASP A 64 13.92 -6.95 8.53
CA ASP A 64 14.27 -7.70 7.32
C ASP A 64 13.40 -7.30 6.12
N LYS A 65 13.66 -7.89 4.95
CA LYS A 65 12.87 -7.69 3.73
C LYS A 65 11.39 -8.02 3.92
N ARG A 66 11.09 -9.04 4.72
CA ARG A 66 9.74 -9.46 5.04
C ARG A 66 8.97 -8.37 5.77
N ALA A 67 9.57 -7.76 6.77
CA ALA A 67 8.95 -6.66 7.52
C ALA A 67 8.73 -5.42 6.63
N VAL A 68 9.65 -5.12 5.70
CA VAL A 68 9.44 -4.06 4.69
C VAL A 68 8.25 -4.41 3.79
N PHE A 69 8.16 -5.66 3.33
CA PHE A 69 7.05 -6.09 2.46
C PHE A 69 5.69 -5.96 3.16
N LEU A 70 5.58 -6.46 4.40
CA LEU A 70 4.34 -6.37 5.17
C LEU A 70 3.91 -4.92 5.38
N ALA A 71 4.84 -4.03 5.76
CA ALA A 71 4.54 -2.61 5.93
C ALA A 71 4.15 -1.93 4.61
N ALA A 72 4.86 -2.24 3.51
CA ALA A 72 4.55 -1.73 2.17
C ALA A 72 3.18 -2.24 1.68
N PHE A 73 2.86 -3.51 1.95
CA PHE A 73 1.57 -4.10 1.60
C PHE A 73 0.42 -3.45 2.35
N ASP A 74 0.59 -3.23 3.66
CA ASP A 74 -0.44 -2.57 4.48
C ASP A 74 -0.65 -1.11 4.07
N HIS A 75 0.44 -0.38 3.79
CA HIS A 75 0.38 0.99 3.27
C HIS A 75 -0.35 1.05 1.92
N TYR A 76 0.04 0.19 0.97
CA TYR A 76 -0.62 0.06 -0.34
C TYR A 76 -2.12 -0.23 -0.20
N LYS A 77 -2.48 -1.20 0.67
CA LYS A 77 -3.88 -1.56 0.89
C LYS A 77 -4.67 -0.41 1.51
N ALA A 78 -4.14 0.29 2.49
CA ALA A 78 -4.81 1.42 3.13
C ALA A 78 -5.14 2.53 2.12
N GLU A 79 -4.19 2.90 1.25
CA GLU A 79 -4.41 3.89 0.20
C GLU A 79 -5.46 3.40 -0.82
N ARG A 80 -5.33 2.16 -1.29
CA ARG A 80 -6.26 1.59 -2.28
C ARG A 80 -7.67 1.42 -1.73
N ASP A 81 -7.81 0.97 -0.50
CA ASP A 81 -9.12 0.79 0.14
C ASP A 81 -9.82 2.15 0.34
N THR A 82 -9.08 3.20 0.67
CA THR A 82 -9.62 4.56 0.75
C THR A 82 -10.09 5.07 -0.61
N GLN A 83 -9.30 4.89 -1.67
CA GLN A 83 -9.66 5.30 -3.02
C GLN A 83 -10.88 4.54 -3.54
N LEU A 84 -10.92 3.22 -3.34
CA LEU A 84 -12.05 2.37 -3.73
C LEU A 84 -13.32 2.76 -2.97
N HIS A 85 -13.24 2.98 -1.66
CA HIS A 85 -14.36 3.43 -0.84
C HIS A 85 -14.92 4.75 -1.38
N ASN A 86 -14.07 5.72 -1.64
CA ASN A 86 -14.49 7.01 -2.19
C ASN A 86 -15.17 6.87 -3.57
N ALA A 87 -14.68 5.98 -4.42
CA ALA A 87 -15.32 5.72 -5.73
C ALA A 87 -16.71 5.10 -5.56
N ILE A 88 -16.85 4.11 -4.68
CA ILE A 88 -18.12 3.44 -4.38
C ILE A 88 -19.15 4.42 -3.82
N GLU A 89 -18.77 5.28 -2.89
CA GLU A 89 -19.67 6.24 -2.24
C GLU A 89 -20.25 7.31 -3.19
N GLN A 90 -19.70 7.49 -4.38
CA GLN A 90 -20.27 8.37 -5.40
C GLN A 90 -21.49 7.78 -6.09
N GLY A 91 -21.69 6.46 -6.01
CA GLY A 91 -22.85 5.78 -6.58
C GLY A 91 -24.12 6.01 -5.75
N LYS A 92 -25.25 6.30 -6.42
CA LYS A 92 -26.55 6.56 -5.81
C LYS A 92 -27.41 5.30 -5.66
N SER A 93 -27.03 4.20 -6.34
CA SER A 93 -27.70 2.90 -6.29
C SER A 93 -26.65 1.79 -6.15
N GLY A 94 -27.08 0.59 -5.74
CA GLY A 94 -26.18 -0.56 -5.67
C GLY A 94 -25.53 -0.88 -7.02
N ARG A 95 -26.25 -0.71 -8.12
CA ARG A 95 -25.69 -0.87 -9.48
C ARG A 95 -24.59 0.14 -9.79
N GLU A 96 -24.79 1.41 -9.46
CA GLU A 96 -23.78 2.45 -9.69
C GLU A 96 -22.55 2.23 -8.80
N ARG A 97 -22.73 1.86 -7.55
CA ARG A 97 -21.66 1.51 -6.62
C ARG A 97 -20.83 0.33 -7.11
N LEU A 98 -21.49 -0.74 -7.57
CA LEU A 98 -20.82 -1.89 -8.17
C LEU A 98 -20.06 -1.49 -9.44
N HIS A 99 -20.70 -0.70 -10.32
CA HIS A 99 -20.04 -0.19 -11.53
C HIS A 99 -18.77 0.61 -11.19
N ASN A 100 -18.84 1.53 -10.24
CA ASN A 100 -17.71 2.34 -9.81
C ASN A 100 -16.57 1.47 -9.23
N ALA A 101 -16.91 0.42 -8.47
CA ALA A 101 -15.91 -0.54 -7.97
C ALA A 101 -15.21 -1.28 -9.11
N LEU A 102 -15.97 -1.76 -10.12
CA LEU A 102 -15.42 -2.46 -11.28
C LEU A 102 -14.56 -1.55 -12.15
N VAL A 103 -15.00 -0.30 -12.39
CA VAL A 103 -14.21 0.72 -13.10
C VAL A 103 -12.89 0.99 -12.35
N PHE A 104 -12.95 1.16 -11.03
CA PHE A 104 -11.75 1.34 -10.21
C PHE A 104 -10.74 0.19 -10.38
N PHE A 105 -11.19 -1.06 -10.39
CA PHE A 105 -10.30 -2.20 -10.64
C PHE A 105 -9.76 -2.22 -12.08
N ALA A 106 -10.59 -1.92 -13.07
CA ALA A 106 -10.18 -1.86 -14.47
C ALA A 106 -9.14 -0.77 -14.73
N GLU A 107 -9.36 0.44 -14.20
CA GLU A 107 -8.42 1.56 -14.31
C GLU A 107 -7.10 1.27 -13.58
N SER A 108 -7.17 0.55 -12.46
CA SER A 108 -5.99 0.12 -11.71
C SER A 108 -5.12 -0.88 -12.47
N SER A 109 -5.70 -1.55 -13.47
CA SER A 109 -5.01 -2.53 -14.33
C SER A 109 -4.58 -1.92 -15.66
N SER A 110 -4.80 -0.61 -15.89
CA SER A 110 -4.52 0.09 -17.14
C SER A 110 -3.59 1.31 -16.93
N GLY A 111 -3.00 1.82 -18.02
CA GLY A 111 -2.14 3.01 -18.00
C GLY A 111 -0.87 2.82 -17.17
N ALA A 112 -0.32 3.94 -16.68
CA ALA A 112 0.93 3.94 -15.90
C ALA A 112 0.82 3.15 -14.59
N GLN A 113 -0.38 3.10 -14.00
CA GLN A 113 -0.64 2.35 -12.76
C GLN A 113 -0.72 0.85 -13.02
N GLY A 114 -1.36 0.44 -14.13
CA GLY A 114 -1.42 -0.95 -14.55
C GLY A 114 -0.06 -1.53 -14.95
N GLN A 115 0.83 -0.69 -15.50
CA GLN A 115 2.20 -1.09 -15.81
C GLN A 115 3.03 -1.40 -14.57
N LEU A 116 2.73 -0.78 -13.42
CA LEU A 116 3.38 -1.08 -12.14
C LEU A 116 2.92 -2.41 -11.55
N GLY A 117 1.75 -2.91 -11.99
CA GLY A 117 1.15 -4.11 -11.42
C GLY A 117 0.37 -3.85 -10.11
N CYS A 118 -0.37 -4.86 -9.68
CA CYS A 118 -1.10 -4.85 -8.43
C CYS A 118 -0.36 -5.71 -7.40
N LEU A 119 0.04 -5.14 -6.27
CA LEU A 119 0.78 -5.87 -5.24
C LEU A 119 -0.01 -7.07 -4.67
N VAL A 120 -1.35 -6.99 -4.65
CA VAL A 120 -2.21 -8.10 -4.23
C VAL A 120 -2.19 -9.24 -5.26
N ILE A 121 -2.32 -8.92 -6.56
CA ILE A 121 -2.30 -9.93 -7.63
C ILE A 121 -0.91 -10.54 -7.79
N SER A 122 0.14 -9.73 -7.74
CA SER A 122 1.52 -10.21 -7.74
C SER A 122 1.77 -11.13 -6.53
N GLY A 123 1.31 -10.74 -5.34
CA GLY A 123 1.38 -11.58 -4.15
C GLY A 123 0.56 -12.87 -4.28
N ALA A 124 -0.62 -12.84 -4.94
CA ALA A 124 -1.44 -14.03 -5.16
C ALA A 124 -0.73 -15.07 -6.04
N ALA A 125 0.07 -14.65 -7.00
CA ALA A 125 0.86 -15.56 -7.84
C ALA A 125 1.95 -16.31 -7.05
N ASP A 126 2.43 -15.73 -5.96
CA ASP A 126 3.53 -16.26 -5.14
C ASP A 126 3.05 -16.92 -3.82
N LEU A 127 1.72 -17.09 -3.62
CA LEU A 127 1.13 -17.58 -2.35
C LEU A 127 1.76 -18.87 -1.82
N SER A 128 2.12 -19.81 -2.71
CA SER A 128 2.71 -21.09 -2.33
C SER A 128 4.15 -20.98 -1.79
N THR A 129 4.80 -19.84 -2.02
CA THR A 129 6.19 -19.58 -1.65
C THR A 129 6.33 -18.62 -0.47
N PHE A 130 5.23 -17.99 -0.06
CA PHE A 130 5.19 -17.10 1.07
C PHE A 130 5.04 -17.83 2.40
N ASP A 131 5.52 -17.18 3.45
CA ASP A 131 5.18 -17.59 4.82
C ASP A 131 3.70 -17.32 5.15
N ALA A 132 3.23 -17.92 6.24
CA ALA A 132 1.82 -17.88 6.62
C ALA A 132 1.27 -16.46 6.81
N GLU A 133 2.07 -15.52 7.34
CA GLU A 133 1.60 -14.15 7.59
C GLU A 133 1.43 -13.36 6.31
N ILE A 134 2.37 -13.45 5.37
CA ILE A 134 2.24 -12.81 4.04
C ILE A 134 1.04 -13.42 3.31
N SER A 135 0.94 -14.76 3.30
CA SER A 135 -0.19 -15.47 2.66
C SER A 135 -1.54 -15.04 3.22
N GLN A 136 -1.67 -14.90 4.54
CA GLN A 136 -2.89 -14.43 5.20
C GLN A 136 -3.26 -13.00 4.78
N ARG A 137 -2.28 -12.10 4.66
CA ARG A 137 -2.54 -10.72 4.22
C ARG A 137 -3.05 -10.65 2.79
N VAL A 138 -2.40 -11.38 1.89
CA VAL A 138 -2.79 -11.45 0.47
C VAL A 138 -4.17 -12.09 0.33
N THR A 139 -4.38 -13.27 0.91
CA THR A 139 -5.68 -13.97 0.88
C THR A 139 -6.78 -13.14 1.51
N GLY A 140 -6.51 -12.53 2.68
CA GLY A 140 -7.46 -11.64 3.34
C GLY A 140 -7.83 -10.40 2.50
N ALA A 141 -6.90 -9.88 1.67
CA ALA A 141 -7.22 -8.79 0.76
C ALA A 141 -8.16 -9.24 -0.37
N LEU A 142 -7.95 -10.42 -0.95
CA LEU A 142 -8.83 -11.00 -1.97
C LEU A 142 -10.23 -11.28 -1.42
N THR A 143 -10.32 -11.94 -0.26
CA THR A 143 -11.60 -12.24 0.40
C THR A 143 -12.39 -10.97 0.74
N ARG A 144 -11.72 -9.89 1.19
CA ARG A 144 -12.39 -8.61 1.44
C ARG A 144 -12.96 -8.00 0.16
N SER A 145 -12.22 -8.08 -0.96
CA SER A 145 -12.72 -7.59 -2.25
C SER A 145 -13.94 -8.39 -2.74
N GLU A 146 -13.89 -9.71 -2.65
CA GLU A 146 -15.01 -10.59 -2.96
C GLU A 146 -16.25 -10.27 -2.10
N THR A 147 -16.07 -10.20 -0.79
CA THR A 147 -17.16 -9.88 0.16
C THR A 147 -17.78 -8.52 -0.14
N MET A 148 -16.95 -7.53 -0.48
CA MET A 148 -17.42 -6.20 -0.84
C MET A 148 -18.24 -6.22 -2.13
N LEU A 149 -17.80 -6.92 -3.19
CA LEU A 149 -18.55 -7.04 -4.45
C LEU A 149 -19.90 -7.75 -4.22
N LYS A 150 -19.92 -8.85 -3.45
CA LYS A 150 -21.18 -9.54 -3.08
C LYS A 150 -22.15 -8.62 -2.35
N ARG A 151 -21.65 -7.82 -1.40
CA ARG A 151 -22.46 -6.84 -0.69
C ARG A 151 -23.09 -5.81 -1.64
N LEU A 152 -22.31 -5.27 -2.60
CA LEU A 152 -22.82 -4.28 -3.55
C LEU A 152 -23.90 -4.86 -4.48
N ILE A 153 -23.79 -6.14 -4.86
CA ILE A 153 -24.85 -6.84 -5.61
C ILE A 153 -26.11 -6.95 -4.77
N ILE A 154 -26.00 -7.36 -3.50
CA ILE A 154 -27.14 -7.48 -2.59
C ILE A 154 -27.82 -6.10 -2.37
N GLU A 155 -27.03 -5.03 -2.18
CA GLU A 155 -27.56 -3.67 -2.09
C GLU A 155 -28.34 -3.27 -3.36
N GLY A 156 -27.79 -3.60 -4.54
CA GLY A 156 -28.46 -3.34 -5.82
C GLY A 156 -29.73 -4.16 -6.06
N GLN A 157 -29.78 -5.37 -5.54
CA GLN A 157 -31.01 -6.18 -5.56
C GLN A 157 -32.08 -5.60 -4.61
N ALA A 158 -31.65 -5.13 -3.43
CA ALA A 158 -32.54 -4.53 -2.45
C ALA A 158 -33.16 -3.20 -2.93
N ASP A 159 -32.39 -2.38 -3.65
CA ASP A 159 -32.88 -1.12 -4.24
C ASP A 159 -33.47 -1.28 -5.65
N SER A 160 -33.58 -2.51 -6.14
CA SER A 160 -34.12 -2.87 -7.46
C SER A 160 -33.29 -2.33 -8.65
N SER A 161 -32.09 -1.89 -8.45
CA SER A 161 -31.17 -1.44 -9.52
C SER A 161 -30.40 -2.60 -10.19
N ILE A 162 -30.36 -3.78 -9.54
CA ILE A 162 -29.84 -5.04 -10.08
C ILE A 162 -30.94 -6.11 -10.04
N SER A 163 -30.98 -6.98 -11.04
CA SER A 163 -31.96 -8.08 -11.11
C SER A 163 -31.76 -9.04 -9.91
N SER A 164 -32.90 -9.44 -9.30
CA SER A 164 -32.92 -10.45 -8.25
C SER A 164 -32.61 -11.87 -8.75
N GLU A 165 -32.65 -12.09 -10.07
CA GLU A 165 -32.29 -13.38 -10.67
C GLU A 165 -30.75 -13.64 -10.65
N LEU A 166 -29.96 -12.58 -10.50
CA LEU A 166 -28.51 -12.70 -10.43
C LEU A 166 -28.11 -13.31 -9.07
N ASN A 167 -27.42 -14.45 -9.12
CA ASN A 167 -26.91 -15.09 -7.90
C ASN A 167 -25.62 -14.40 -7.44
N SER A 168 -25.68 -13.69 -6.33
CA SER A 168 -24.50 -13.00 -5.74
C SER A 168 -23.38 -13.96 -5.29
N GLN A 169 -23.61 -15.29 -5.29
CA GLN A 169 -22.58 -16.27 -4.95
C GLN A 169 -21.70 -16.64 -6.16
N ASP A 170 -22.14 -16.29 -7.38
CA ASP A 170 -21.41 -16.62 -8.62
C ASP A 170 -20.38 -15.54 -9.01
N VAL A 171 -20.00 -14.69 -8.05
CA VAL A 171 -19.05 -13.56 -8.20
C VAL A 171 -17.69 -13.87 -7.62
#